data_3030922a8263aa98987fdf79d4ecf8ed
#
_entry.id   3030922a8263aa98987fdf79d4ecf8ed
#
_cell.length_a   1.000
_cell.length_b   1.000
_cell.length_c   1.000
_cell.angle_alpha   90.00
_cell.angle_beta   90.00
_cell.angle_gamma   90.00
#
_symmetry.space_group_name_H-M   'P 1'
#
loop_
_entity.id
_entity.type
_entity.pdbx_description
1 polymer ?
#
loop_
_entity_poly.entity_id
_entity_poly.type
_entity_poly.pdbx_seq_one_letter_code
_entity_poly.pdbx_strand_id
1 'polypeptide(L)'
;MPNSAVTPTTELDALLTTRRDGHGLPRAFYHDAALYDAEIRTIWQGGWLFAGFEIEIPQPGDFLTLAVDGSSVLVIRDDAGSVRAFHNVCRHRGSQLCRNESGHVRAIVCPYHSWTYSRQGALVACAGMHDGIDKAELGLKPVHVGVTGGLIYVSLAAAPPAFDGLRERFGATAKPQGFDRARIAKIVDYEVEANWKLVWENNRECFHCVACHPQYVKANFDAYEEAFATEAARQKMAAAVARAEAKWAAQGISITHAKGGLAPFPDPVRNVWYAADRTVMVDGFDTESMDGRRVAPLMGDYRDADVGVLRMRSMPNFWLHGSCDHAVAARLLPAGPRKTSVRAYWLVDRNAREGDDYQLERLLPFWDLTNTQDWEICKWQQKGVDSIGYEPGPLSQRKEYNVDAFIRWYLSQMRGGSERGNAASPLTRVA
;
A
#
# COMPACT_ATOMS: atom_id res chain seq x y z
N MET A 1 -3.18 -43.95 -9.05
CA MET A 1 -3.66 -42.93 -10.00
C MET A 1 -2.62 -41.81 -10.00
N PRO A 2 -1.84 -41.59 -11.06
CA PRO A 2 -0.86 -40.49 -11.06
C PRO A 2 -1.61 -39.17 -11.24
N ASN A 3 -1.41 -38.26 -10.28
CA ASN A 3 -1.82 -36.88 -10.37
C ASN A 3 -1.08 -36.23 -11.54
N SER A 4 -1.76 -35.99 -12.64
CA SER A 4 -1.24 -35.20 -13.76
C SER A 4 -1.14 -33.76 -13.28
N ALA A 5 0.05 -33.33 -12.94
CA ALA A 5 0.37 -31.92 -12.81
C ALA A 5 0.21 -31.28 -14.22
N VAL A 6 -0.98 -30.73 -14.46
CA VAL A 6 -1.25 -29.87 -15.61
C VAL A 6 -0.29 -28.69 -15.50
N THR A 7 0.47 -28.44 -16.52
CA THR A 7 1.43 -27.33 -16.63
C THR A 7 0.64 -26.01 -16.64
N PRO A 8 0.64 -25.19 -15.57
CA PRO A 8 -0.23 -23.99 -15.48
C PRO A 8 0.16 -22.86 -16.44
N THR A 9 1.31 -22.96 -17.10
CA THR A 9 1.90 -21.88 -17.89
C THR A 9 1.15 -21.55 -19.18
N THR A 10 0.61 -22.51 -19.89
CA THR A 10 -0.01 -22.24 -21.20
C THR A 10 -1.41 -21.62 -21.12
N GLU A 11 -2.24 -22.03 -20.17
CA GLU A 11 -3.57 -21.44 -19.99
C GLU A 11 -3.51 -20.03 -19.38
N LEU A 12 -2.62 -19.82 -18.41
CA LEU A 12 -2.39 -18.51 -17.82
C LEU A 12 -1.83 -17.51 -18.84
N ASP A 13 -0.82 -17.92 -19.62
CA ASP A 13 -0.24 -17.07 -20.65
C ASP A 13 -1.26 -16.70 -21.74
N ALA A 14 -2.13 -17.65 -22.13
CA ALA A 14 -3.24 -17.36 -23.02
C ALA A 14 -4.22 -16.34 -22.41
N LEU A 15 -4.59 -16.49 -21.13
CA LEU A 15 -5.49 -15.56 -20.44
C LEU A 15 -4.89 -14.15 -20.40
N LEU A 16 -3.59 -14.01 -20.11
CA LEU A 16 -2.91 -12.70 -20.05
C LEU A 16 -2.94 -11.93 -21.39
N THR A 17 -3.25 -12.60 -22.51
CA THR A 17 -3.37 -11.98 -23.82
C THR A 17 -4.81 -11.63 -24.23
N THR A 18 -5.80 -12.02 -23.44
CA THR A 18 -7.22 -11.86 -23.80
C THR A 18 -7.77 -10.45 -23.64
N ARG A 19 -7.05 -9.58 -22.93
CA ARG A 19 -7.49 -8.19 -22.73
C ARG A 19 -7.48 -7.41 -24.04
N ARG A 20 -8.58 -6.75 -24.36
CA ARG A 20 -8.64 -5.73 -25.40
C ARG A 20 -8.09 -4.42 -24.86
N ASP A 21 -7.18 -3.78 -25.61
CA ASP A 21 -6.62 -2.47 -25.22
C ASP A 21 -7.69 -1.41 -24.97
N GLY A 22 -7.48 -0.59 -23.93
CA GLY A 22 -8.43 0.44 -23.53
C GLY A 22 -9.76 -0.09 -22.96
N HIS A 23 -9.80 -1.35 -22.55
CA HIS A 23 -10.97 -1.97 -21.90
C HIS A 23 -10.58 -2.49 -20.52
N GLY A 24 -11.58 -2.78 -19.69
CA GLY A 24 -11.41 -3.52 -18.44
C GLY A 24 -10.83 -4.93 -18.65
N LEU A 25 -10.56 -5.63 -17.57
CA LEU A 25 -10.10 -7.03 -17.61
C LEU A 25 -11.27 -7.99 -17.80
N PRO A 26 -11.08 -9.12 -18.52
CA PRO A 26 -12.03 -10.22 -18.56
C PRO A 26 -12.38 -10.76 -17.17
N ARG A 27 -13.57 -11.32 -17.05
CA ARG A 27 -14.14 -11.86 -15.80
C ARG A 27 -13.18 -12.73 -15.00
N ALA A 28 -12.46 -13.65 -15.67
CA ALA A 28 -11.53 -14.58 -15.03
C ALA A 28 -10.50 -13.88 -14.12
N PHE A 29 -10.06 -12.68 -14.49
CA PHE A 29 -9.08 -11.91 -13.71
C PHE A 29 -9.57 -11.53 -12.31
N TYR A 30 -10.86 -11.52 -12.05
CA TYR A 30 -11.41 -11.06 -10.77
C TYR A 30 -11.95 -12.18 -9.89
N HIS A 31 -11.95 -13.44 -10.37
CA HIS A 31 -12.52 -14.52 -9.58
C HIS A 31 -11.78 -15.86 -9.66
N ASP A 32 -10.87 -16.04 -10.63
CA ASP A 32 -10.16 -17.31 -10.81
C ASP A 32 -9.13 -17.54 -9.69
N ALA A 33 -9.23 -18.72 -9.04
CA ALA A 33 -8.38 -19.03 -7.90
C ALA A 33 -6.91 -19.32 -8.32
N ALA A 34 -6.70 -19.95 -9.46
CA ALA A 34 -5.34 -20.27 -9.93
C ALA A 34 -4.61 -19.01 -10.36
N LEU A 35 -5.33 -18.06 -10.99
CA LEU A 35 -4.79 -16.74 -11.29
C LEU A 35 -4.47 -15.95 -10.03
N TYR A 36 -5.35 -15.99 -9.03
CA TYR A 36 -5.09 -15.39 -7.73
C TYR A 36 -3.82 -15.95 -7.08
N ASP A 37 -3.63 -17.26 -7.07
CA ASP A 37 -2.40 -17.88 -6.55
C ASP A 37 -1.15 -17.45 -7.32
N ALA A 38 -1.27 -17.26 -8.64
CA ALA A 38 -0.19 -16.73 -9.46
C ALA A 38 0.12 -15.26 -9.12
N GLU A 39 -0.89 -14.43 -8.90
CA GLU A 39 -0.75 -13.05 -8.44
C GLU A 39 -0.02 -12.95 -7.10
N ILE A 40 -0.39 -13.81 -6.14
CA ILE A 40 0.28 -13.86 -4.83
C ILE A 40 1.77 -14.10 -5.01
N ARG A 41 2.16 -15.09 -5.79
CA ARG A 41 3.58 -15.42 -6.01
C ARG A 41 4.32 -14.33 -6.78
N THR A 42 3.70 -13.76 -7.79
CA THR A 42 4.38 -12.88 -8.74
C THR A 42 4.40 -11.43 -8.28
N ILE A 43 3.29 -10.91 -7.78
CA ILE A 43 3.12 -9.50 -7.42
C ILE A 43 3.33 -9.29 -5.93
N TRP A 44 2.61 -10.04 -5.09
CA TRP A 44 2.57 -9.81 -3.64
C TRP A 44 3.82 -10.32 -2.92
N GLN A 45 4.37 -11.44 -3.36
CA GLN A 45 5.64 -11.95 -2.83
C GLN A 45 6.84 -11.49 -3.67
N GLY A 46 6.61 -11.04 -4.90
CA GLY A 46 7.65 -10.59 -5.82
C GLY A 46 8.03 -9.12 -5.72
N GLY A 47 7.19 -8.28 -5.12
CA GLY A 47 7.38 -6.83 -5.02
C GLY A 47 7.71 -6.33 -3.62
N TRP A 48 7.72 -5.00 -3.46
CA TRP A 48 7.81 -4.32 -2.19
C TRP A 48 6.41 -4.06 -1.63
N LEU A 49 6.22 -4.38 -0.36
CA LEU A 49 4.96 -4.19 0.36
C LEU A 49 5.17 -3.21 1.51
N PHE A 50 4.32 -2.21 1.61
CA PHE A 50 4.23 -1.39 2.81
C PHE A 50 3.77 -2.26 3.98
N ALA A 51 4.58 -2.33 5.02
CA ALA A 51 4.32 -3.15 6.19
C ALA A 51 3.66 -2.35 7.33
N GLY A 52 4.06 -1.08 7.49
CA GLY A 52 3.59 -0.20 8.56
C GLY A 52 4.49 1.02 8.68
N PHE A 53 4.28 1.78 9.74
CA PHE A 53 5.06 2.97 10.06
C PHE A 53 6.14 2.67 11.11
N GLU A 54 7.28 3.38 11.06
CA GLU A 54 8.34 3.25 12.08
C GLU A 54 7.84 3.56 13.49
N ILE A 55 6.86 4.44 13.61
CA ILE A 55 6.23 4.83 14.88
C ILE A 55 5.41 3.70 15.53
N GLU A 56 5.13 2.61 14.81
CA GLU A 56 4.49 1.41 15.39
C GLU A 56 5.50 0.54 16.16
N ILE A 57 6.80 0.70 15.87
CA ILE A 57 7.89 -0.05 16.51
C ILE A 57 9.00 0.88 17.00
N PRO A 58 8.71 1.84 17.93
CA PRO A 58 9.63 2.90 18.32
C PRO A 58 10.84 2.43 19.14
N GLN A 59 10.72 1.33 19.89
CA GLN A 59 11.74 0.85 20.83
C GLN A 59 12.34 -0.50 20.40
N PRO A 60 13.63 -0.77 20.75
CA PRO A 60 14.21 -2.09 20.55
C PRO A 60 13.35 -3.18 21.17
N GLY A 61 12.97 -4.17 20.35
CA GLY A 61 12.08 -5.26 20.73
C GLY A 61 10.62 -5.07 20.34
N ASP A 62 10.22 -3.86 19.96
CA ASP A 62 8.91 -3.65 19.36
C ASP A 62 8.85 -4.31 17.98
N PHE A 63 7.73 -4.94 17.69
CA PHE A 63 7.52 -5.63 16.44
C PHE A 63 6.11 -5.43 15.89
N LEU A 64 5.99 -5.63 14.58
CA LEU A 64 4.73 -5.85 13.89
C LEU A 64 4.84 -7.09 12.99
N THR A 65 3.72 -7.69 12.64
CA THR A 65 3.64 -8.79 11.69
C THR A 65 2.83 -8.39 10.46
N LEU A 66 3.24 -8.89 9.30
CA LEU A 66 2.51 -8.74 8.05
C LEU A 66 2.20 -10.13 7.49
N ALA A 67 0.92 -10.44 7.31
CA ALA A 67 0.48 -11.68 6.68
C ALA A 67 0.18 -11.44 5.20
N VAL A 68 0.79 -12.22 4.32
CA VAL A 68 0.56 -12.21 2.89
C VAL A 68 0.23 -13.64 2.44
N ASP A 69 -1.04 -13.94 2.33
CA ASP A 69 -1.59 -15.22 1.87
C ASP A 69 -0.78 -16.45 2.38
N GLY A 70 -0.93 -16.77 3.65
CA GLY A 70 -0.24 -17.89 4.29
C GLY A 70 1.22 -17.65 4.66
N SER A 71 1.87 -16.61 4.15
CA SER A 71 3.22 -16.20 4.54
C SER A 71 3.15 -15.09 5.58
N SER A 72 3.85 -15.25 6.71
CA SER A 72 3.95 -14.21 7.75
C SER A 72 5.36 -13.66 7.81
N VAL A 73 5.48 -12.33 7.83
CA VAL A 73 6.73 -11.58 8.03
C VAL A 73 6.70 -10.97 9.43
N LEU A 74 7.77 -11.13 10.17
CA LEU A 74 8.04 -10.43 11.42
C LEU A 74 8.95 -9.24 11.13
N VAL A 75 8.48 -8.04 11.41
CA VAL A 75 9.27 -6.80 11.36
C VAL A 75 9.55 -6.35 12.79
N ILE A 76 10.81 -6.13 13.15
CA ILE A 76 11.23 -5.86 14.53
C ILE A 76 12.31 -4.77 14.57
N ARG A 77 12.30 -3.93 15.59
CA ARG A 77 13.42 -3.04 15.87
C ARG A 77 14.48 -3.80 16.70
N ASP A 78 15.70 -3.86 16.17
CA ASP A 78 16.81 -4.55 16.83
C ASP A 78 17.46 -3.69 17.94
N ASP A 79 18.46 -4.26 18.62
CA ASP A 79 19.15 -3.61 19.74
C ASP A 79 19.97 -2.37 19.33
N ALA A 80 20.33 -2.27 18.04
CA ALA A 80 21.01 -1.11 17.47
C ALA A 80 20.04 -0.02 16.96
N GLY A 81 18.71 -0.24 17.14
CA GLY A 81 17.68 0.65 16.65
C GLY A 81 17.34 0.49 15.16
N SER A 82 17.94 -0.51 14.49
CA SER A 82 17.65 -0.79 13.08
C SER A 82 16.37 -1.63 12.93
N VAL A 83 15.62 -1.36 11.87
CA VAL A 83 14.46 -2.20 11.50
C VAL A 83 14.97 -3.44 10.79
N ARG A 84 14.56 -4.62 11.27
CA ARG A 84 14.84 -5.93 10.67
C ARG A 84 13.55 -6.61 10.26
N ALA A 85 13.64 -7.49 9.27
CA ALA A 85 12.52 -8.32 8.87
C ALA A 85 12.96 -9.77 8.68
N PHE A 86 12.10 -10.69 9.10
CA PHE A 86 12.35 -12.13 9.02
C PHE A 86 11.06 -12.85 8.59
N HIS A 87 11.20 -14.02 7.96
CA HIS A 87 10.09 -14.95 7.92
C HIS A 87 9.68 -15.32 9.34
N ASN A 88 8.43 -15.15 9.70
CA ASN A 88 7.89 -15.39 11.04
C ASN A 88 7.71 -16.88 11.33
N VAL A 89 8.77 -17.67 11.07
CA VAL A 89 8.78 -19.13 11.06
C VAL A 89 9.98 -19.66 11.79
N CYS A 90 9.75 -20.53 12.79
CA CYS A 90 10.81 -21.18 13.55
C CYS A 90 11.59 -22.18 12.68
N ARG A 91 12.93 -22.14 12.76
CA ARG A 91 13.84 -23.00 12.00
C ARG A 91 13.85 -24.46 12.44
N HIS A 92 13.22 -24.78 13.58
CA HIS A 92 13.11 -26.15 14.08
C HIS A 92 12.05 -26.95 13.29
N ARG A 93 10.77 -26.62 13.47
CA ARG A 93 9.63 -27.36 12.90
C ARG A 93 8.55 -26.44 12.33
N GLY A 94 8.91 -25.22 11.94
CA GLY A 94 8.03 -24.32 11.19
C GLY A 94 6.92 -23.63 11.99
N SER A 95 6.95 -23.70 13.33
CA SER A 95 5.95 -22.96 14.13
C SER A 95 6.06 -21.44 13.89
N GLN A 96 4.92 -20.75 13.79
CA GLN A 96 4.88 -19.30 13.80
C GLN A 96 5.43 -18.76 15.13
N LEU A 97 6.29 -17.75 15.06
CA LEU A 97 7.00 -17.20 16.22
C LEU A 97 6.16 -16.15 16.96
N CYS A 98 5.87 -15.02 16.29
CA CYS A 98 5.03 -13.96 16.81
C CYS A 98 3.63 -14.11 16.23
N ARG A 99 2.63 -14.31 17.10
CA ARG A 99 1.24 -14.60 16.71
C ARG A 99 0.34 -13.36 16.70
N ASN A 100 0.75 -12.33 17.43
CA ASN A 100 0.03 -11.06 17.49
C ASN A 100 0.47 -10.16 16.33
N GLU A 101 -0.39 -9.26 15.93
CA GLU A 101 -0.10 -8.28 14.87
C GLU A 101 1.01 -7.31 15.26
N SER A 102 1.13 -6.97 16.54
CA SER A 102 2.19 -6.14 17.09
C SER A 102 2.46 -6.51 18.56
N GLY A 103 3.58 -6.03 19.07
CA GLY A 103 3.93 -6.24 20.47
C GLY A 103 5.38 -5.90 20.76
N HIS A 104 5.83 -6.33 21.95
CA HIS A 104 7.20 -6.15 22.42
C HIS A 104 7.79 -7.48 22.90
N VAL A 105 9.02 -7.78 22.50
CA VAL A 105 9.76 -8.98 22.96
C VAL A 105 11.19 -8.64 23.36
N ARG A 106 11.67 -9.25 24.43
CA ARG A 106 13.09 -9.18 24.81
C ARG A 106 13.97 -10.08 23.92
N ALA A 107 13.40 -11.21 23.49
CA ALA A 107 13.97 -12.15 22.52
C ALA A 107 12.81 -12.82 21.79
N ILE A 108 13.05 -13.32 20.59
CA ILE A 108 12.03 -14.03 19.80
C ILE A 108 12.03 -15.49 20.25
N VAL A 109 11.02 -15.89 21.02
CA VAL A 109 10.94 -17.26 21.60
C VAL A 109 9.84 -18.05 20.88
N CYS A 110 10.24 -19.19 20.33
CA CYS A 110 9.31 -20.10 19.67
C CYS A 110 8.33 -20.70 20.71
N PRO A 111 7.00 -20.57 20.50
CA PRO A 111 6.02 -21.07 21.47
C PRO A 111 5.92 -22.59 21.53
N TYR A 112 6.57 -23.31 20.58
CA TYR A 112 6.46 -24.76 20.50
C TYR A 112 7.53 -25.48 21.37
N HIS A 113 8.82 -25.19 21.16
CA HIS A 113 9.92 -25.85 21.87
C HIS A 113 10.94 -24.87 22.46
N SER A 114 10.55 -23.62 22.66
CA SER A 114 11.36 -22.55 23.26
C SER A 114 12.71 -22.27 22.58
N TRP A 115 12.81 -22.58 21.26
CA TRP A 115 13.95 -22.07 20.49
C TRP A 115 13.95 -20.57 20.55
N THR A 116 15.08 -19.99 20.94
CA THR A 116 15.18 -18.55 21.20
C THR A 116 16.12 -17.92 20.22
N TYR A 117 15.65 -16.85 19.58
CA TYR A 117 16.43 -16.05 18.63
C TYR A 117 16.65 -14.65 19.19
N SER A 118 17.82 -14.07 18.88
CA SER A 118 18.05 -12.65 19.12
C SER A 118 17.16 -11.78 18.22
N ARG A 119 17.08 -10.49 18.50
CA ARG A 119 16.36 -9.51 17.64
C ARG A 119 17.08 -9.30 16.30
N GLN A 120 18.33 -9.75 16.15
CA GLN A 120 19.09 -9.81 14.90
C GLN A 120 18.83 -11.11 14.12
N GLY A 121 18.01 -12.03 14.66
CA GLY A 121 17.63 -13.28 14.03
C GLY A 121 18.56 -14.47 14.31
N ALA A 122 19.65 -14.31 15.05
CA ALA A 122 20.55 -15.41 15.39
C ALA A 122 19.90 -16.38 16.38
N LEU A 123 20.08 -17.70 16.20
CA LEU A 123 19.65 -18.71 17.18
C LEU A 123 20.60 -18.66 18.39
N VAL A 124 20.07 -18.27 19.55
CA VAL A 124 20.85 -18.15 20.79
C VAL A 124 20.67 -19.34 21.73
N ALA A 125 19.48 -19.94 21.76
CA ALA A 125 19.22 -21.11 22.60
C ALA A 125 18.29 -22.13 21.91
N CYS A 126 18.59 -23.41 22.05
CA CYS A 126 17.82 -24.56 21.58
C CYS A 126 17.91 -25.73 22.55
N ALA A 127 17.43 -25.53 23.77
CA ALA A 127 17.54 -26.54 24.85
C ALA A 127 16.92 -27.87 24.40
N GLY A 128 17.53 -28.98 24.89
CA GLY A 128 17.08 -30.34 24.57
C GLY A 128 17.58 -30.91 23.24
N MET A 129 18.39 -30.14 22.48
CA MET A 129 19.01 -30.63 21.26
C MET A 129 20.39 -31.24 21.56
N HIS A 130 20.90 -32.07 20.63
CA HIS A 130 22.24 -32.69 20.75
C HIS A 130 23.37 -31.66 20.53
N ASP A 131 24.57 -31.96 21.03
CA ASP A 131 25.70 -31.02 21.07
C ASP A 131 26.31 -30.64 19.72
N GLY A 132 25.98 -31.37 18.64
CA GLY A 132 26.49 -31.11 17.27
C GLY A 132 25.73 -30.11 16.45
N ILE A 133 24.78 -29.34 17.03
CA ILE A 133 23.99 -28.36 16.27
C ILE A 133 24.79 -27.09 16.04
N ASP A 134 24.98 -26.74 14.77
CA ASP A 134 25.50 -25.43 14.39
C ASP A 134 24.38 -24.36 14.44
N LYS A 135 24.39 -23.57 15.52
CA LYS A 135 23.42 -22.48 15.70
C LYS A 135 23.56 -21.37 14.67
N ALA A 136 24.76 -21.19 14.09
CA ALA A 136 24.99 -20.15 13.07
C ALA A 136 24.19 -20.40 11.80
N GLU A 137 23.98 -21.66 11.42
CA GLU A 137 23.18 -22.05 10.27
C GLU A 137 21.66 -21.98 10.51
N LEU A 138 21.25 -21.89 11.76
CA LEU A 138 19.85 -22.00 12.19
C LEU A 138 19.22 -20.64 12.59
N GLY A 139 19.83 -19.54 12.18
CA GLY A 139 19.24 -18.20 12.31
C GLY A 139 17.94 -18.06 11.51
N LEU A 140 17.10 -17.10 11.90
CA LEU A 140 15.87 -16.78 11.15
C LEU A 140 16.22 -16.38 9.72
N LYS A 141 15.41 -16.82 8.77
CA LYS A 141 15.56 -16.42 7.36
C LYS A 141 15.21 -14.94 7.22
N PRO A 142 16.13 -14.09 6.73
CA PRO A 142 15.85 -12.67 6.56
C PRO A 142 14.85 -12.43 5.44
N VAL A 143 14.11 -11.34 5.59
CA VAL A 143 13.26 -10.74 4.55
C VAL A 143 13.85 -9.37 4.23
N HIS A 144 13.84 -8.97 2.97
CA HIS A 144 14.32 -7.65 2.58
C HIS A 144 13.49 -6.56 3.25
N VAL A 145 14.14 -5.54 3.78
CA VAL A 145 13.49 -4.40 4.43
C VAL A 145 14.04 -3.09 3.91
N GLY A 146 13.16 -2.14 3.65
CA GLY A 146 13.48 -0.78 3.26
C GLY A 146 12.71 0.21 4.13
N VAL A 147 13.37 1.27 4.57
CA VAL A 147 12.76 2.32 5.39
C VAL A 147 12.99 3.66 4.72
N THR A 148 11.93 4.48 4.66
CA THR A 148 12.01 5.82 4.09
C THR A 148 10.86 6.70 4.58
N GLY A 149 11.16 7.91 5.05
CA GLY A 149 10.16 8.90 5.46
C GLY A 149 9.18 8.40 6.54
N GLY A 150 9.63 7.52 7.43
CA GLY A 150 8.80 6.91 8.47
C GLY A 150 8.00 5.68 8.03
N LEU A 151 8.12 5.26 6.76
CA LEU A 151 7.43 4.10 6.21
C LEU A 151 8.35 2.88 6.14
N ILE A 152 7.85 1.72 6.52
CA ILE A 152 8.56 0.44 6.47
C ILE A 152 8.02 -0.39 5.30
N TYR A 153 8.91 -0.85 4.45
CA TYR A 153 8.63 -1.75 3.34
C TYR A 153 9.36 -3.08 3.52
N VAL A 154 8.73 -4.16 3.09
CA VAL A 154 9.32 -5.50 3.06
C VAL A 154 9.17 -6.13 1.68
N SER A 155 10.07 -7.04 1.32
CA SER A 155 9.93 -7.87 0.12
C SER A 155 10.35 -9.30 0.40
N LEU A 156 9.46 -10.23 0.03
CA LEU A 156 9.69 -11.67 0.13
C LEU A 156 10.46 -12.24 -1.08
N ALA A 157 10.68 -11.42 -2.11
CA ALA A 157 11.41 -11.82 -3.31
C ALA A 157 12.87 -12.15 -2.99
N ALA A 158 13.42 -13.18 -3.64
CA ALA A 158 14.85 -13.49 -3.54
C ALA A 158 15.72 -12.34 -4.09
N ALA A 159 15.24 -11.65 -5.13
CA ALA A 159 15.86 -10.47 -5.74
C ALA A 159 14.76 -9.41 -5.96
N PRO A 160 14.52 -8.54 -4.97
CA PRO A 160 13.47 -7.53 -5.09
C PRO A 160 13.82 -6.46 -6.11
N PRO A 161 12.82 -5.75 -6.65
CA PRO A 161 13.05 -4.55 -7.45
C PRO A 161 13.89 -3.52 -6.69
N ALA A 162 14.59 -2.63 -7.42
CA ALA A 162 15.38 -1.56 -6.81
C ALA A 162 14.48 -0.67 -5.94
N PHE A 163 14.95 -0.38 -4.71
CA PHE A 163 14.22 0.42 -3.71
C PHE A 163 14.66 1.89 -3.67
N ASP A 164 15.83 2.20 -4.19
CA ASP A 164 16.47 3.52 -3.99
C ASP A 164 15.66 4.68 -4.57
N GLY A 165 15.05 4.50 -5.74
CA GLY A 165 14.19 5.54 -6.33
C GLY A 165 12.93 5.83 -5.49
N LEU A 166 12.31 4.81 -4.89
CA LEU A 166 11.22 5.00 -3.92
C LEU A 166 11.73 5.69 -2.68
N ARG A 167 12.88 5.25 -2.14
CA ARG A 167 13.50 5.82 -0.94
C ARG A 167 13.73 7.32 -1.10
N GLU A 168 14.34 7.72 -2.21
CA GLU A 168 14.62 9.13 -2.50
C GLU A 168 13.32 9.92 -2.63
N ARG A 169 12.38 9.44 -3.46
CA ARG A 169 11.13 10.13 -3.74
C ARG A 169 10.27 10.29 -2.50
N PHE A 170 10.03 9.21 -1.78
CA PHE A 170 9.19 9.23 -0.58
C PHE A 170 9.88 9.96 0.57
N GLY A 171 11.18 9.76 0.77
CA GLY A 171 11.94 10.46 1.80
C GLY A 171 11.85 11.96 1.66
N ALA A 172 12.05 12.48 0.45
CA ALA A 172 11.98 13.92 0.18
C ALA A 172 10.57 14.49 0.38
N THR A 173 9.53 13.77 -0.11
CA THR A 173 8.15 14.27 -0.04
C THR A 173 7.49 14.07 1.32
N ALA A 174 7.85 13.02 2.06
CA ALA A 174 7.31 12.73 3.39
C ALA A 174 7.92 13.61 4.49
N LYS A 175 9.15 14.11 4.29
CA LYS A 175 9.91 14.85 5.30
C LYS A 175 9.14 16.02 5.94
N PRO A 176 8.49 16.92 5.17
CA PRO A 176 7.73 18.02 5.78
C PRO A 176 6.54 17.55 6.60
N GLN A 177 5.92 16.42 6.23
CA GLN A 177 4.78 15.84 6.92
C GLN A 177 5.18 15.16 8.26
N GLY A 178 6.43 14.68 8.38
CA GLY A 178 6.97 14.14 9.63
C GLY A 178 6.39 12.80 10.06
N PHE A 179 6.16 11.85 9.13
CA PHE A 179 5.60 10.53 9.48
C PHE A 179 6.48 9.71 10.42
N ASP A 180 7.80 9.93 10.40
CA ASP A 180 8.79 9.31 11.29
C ASP A 180 8.62 9.73 12.77
N ARG A 181 7.89 10.79 13.01
CA ARG A 181 7.63 11.35 14.34
C ARG A 181 6.15 11.69 14.57
N ALA A 182 5.25 11.14 13.76
CA ALA A 182 3.82 11.30 13.92
C ALA A 182 3.26 10.44 15.09
N ARG A 183 1.97 10.54 15.32
CA ARG A 183 1.19 9.66 16.18
C ARG A 183 0.08 9.02 15.36
N ILE A 184 -0.16 7.74 15.54
CA ILE A 184 -1.36 7.08 15.04
C ILE A 184 -2.51 7.42 16.00
N ALA A 185 -3.47 8.21 15.52
CA ALA A 185 -4.67 8.56 16.27
C ALA A 185 -5.70 7.43 16.24
N LYS A 186 -5.83 6.75 15.08
CA LYS A 186 -6.79 5.65 14.91
C LYS A 186 -6.30 4.70 13.81
N ILE A 187 -6.61 3.42 13.99
CA ILE A 187 -6.58 2.39 12.94
C ILE A 187 -8.00 1.87 12.78
N VAL A 188 -8.43 1.73 11.53
CA VAL A 188 -9.69 1.08 11.17
C VAL A 188 -9.41 0.01 10.13
N ASP A 189 -9.88 -1.19 10.37
CA ASP A 189 -9.78 -2.31 9.43
C ASP A 189 -11.12 -2.51 8.71
N TYR A 190 -11.05 -2.61 7.39
CA TYR A 190 -12.19 -2.89 6.53
C TYR A 190 -11.98 -4.22 5.81
N GLU A 191 -13.05 -4.98 5.69
CA GLU A 191 -13.12 -6.13 4.80
C GLU A 191 -13.95 -5.76 3.57
N VAL A 192 -13.29 -5.69 2.42
CA VAL A 192 -13.93 -5.34 1.15
C VAL A 192 -14.27 -6.63 0.39
N GLU A 193 -15.56 -6.84 0.11
CA GLU A 193 -16.07 -7.99 -0.66
C GLU A 193 -15.80 -7.81 -2.16
N ALA A 194 -14.53 -7.57 -2.52
CA ALA A 194 -14.08 -7.37 -3.89
C ALA A 194 -12.64 -7.84 -4.07
N ASN A 195 -12.30 -8.22 -5.29
CA ASN A 195 -10.94 -8.50 -5.71
C ASN A 195 -10.05 -7.26 -5.53
N TRP A 196 -8.80 -7.44 -5.11
CA TRP A 196 -7.86 -6.36 -4.86
C TRP A 196 -7.63 -5.45 -6.10
N LYS A 197 -7.81 -5.97 -7.30
CA LYS A 197 -7.70 -5.16 -8.53
C LYS A 197 -8.86 -4.18 -8.67
N LEU A 198 -10.08 -4.57 -8.31
CA LEU A 198 -11.23 -3.66 -8.32
C LEU A 198 -11.05 -2.52 -7.32
N VAL A 199 -10.46 -2.80 -6.15
CA VAL A 199 -10.12 -1.78 -5.15
C VAL A 199 -9.07 -0.80 -5.69
N TRP A 200 -8.07 -1.29 -6.42
CA TRP A 200 -7.11 -0.40 -7.08
C TRP A 200 -7.71 0.35 -8.27
N GLU A 201 -8.50 -0.30 -9.10
CA GLU A 201 -9.17 0.35 -10.24
C GLU A 201 -10.02 1.53 -9.76
N ASN A 202 -10.79 1.35 -8.68
CA ASN A 202 -11.55 2.41 -8.02
C ASN A 202 -10.63 3.55 -7.55
N ASN A 203 -9.53 3.25 -6.86
CA ASN A 203 -8.56 4.26 -6.39
C ASN A 203 -7.85 4.99 -7.54
N ARG A 204 -7.79 4.41 -8.75
CA ARG A 204 -7.02 4.98 -9.87
C ARG A 204 -7.78 6.00 -10.71
N GLU A 205 -9.02 6.30 -10.36
CA GLU A 205 -9.82 7.33 -11.05
C GLU A 205 -10.68 8.09 -10.03
N CYS A 206 -11.26 9.19 -10.43
CA CYS A 206 -12.24 9.95 -9.66
C CYS A 206 -13.49 10.27 -10.52
N PHE A 207 -13.78 9.42 -11.51
CA PHE A 207 -14.92 9.56 -12.37
C PHE A 207 -16.23 9.33 -11.61
N HIS A 208 -16.22 8.40 -10.65
CA HIS A 208 -17.33 8.12 -9.74
C HIS A 208 -17.48 9.17 -8.63
N CYS A 209 -16.43 9.93 -8.29
CA CYS A 209 -16.41 10.78 -7.10
C CYS A 209 -17.54 11.81 -7.06
N VAL A 210 -17.92 12.39 -8.22
CA VAL A 210 -19.01 13.39 -8.28
C VAL A 210 -20.34 12.82 -7.82
N ALA A 211 -20.60 11.55 -8.16
CA ALA A 211 -21.85 10.87 -7.80
C ALA A 211 -21.81 10.27 -6.38
N CYS A 212 -20.64 9.83 -5.93
CA CYS A 212 -20.52 8.97 -4.75
C CYS A 212 -19.96 9.69 -3.52
N HIS A 213 -19.12 10.73 -3.69
CA HIS A 213 -18.36 11.37 -2.61
C HIS A 213 -18.55 12.89 -2.57
N PRO A 214 -19.75 13.39 -2.27
CA PRO A 214 -20.02 14.84 -2.28
C PRO A 214 -19.13 15.62 -1.30
N GLN A 215 -18.68 15.01 -0.21
CA GLN A 215 -17.73 15.61 0.74
C GLN A 215 -16.34 15.76 0.11
N TYR A 216 -15.87 14.72 -0.61
CA TYR A 216 -14.54 14.68 -1.23
C TYR A 216 -14.40 15.72 -2.35
N VAL A 217 -15.39 15.81 -3.25
CA VAL A 217 -15.34 16.74 -4.39
C VAL A 217 -15.47 18.21 -3.97
N LYS A 218 -15.96 18.50 -2.77
CA LYS A 218 -15.95 19.86 -2.22
C LYS A 218 -14.56 20.33 -1.84
N ALA A 219 -13.72 19.41 -1.37
CA ALA A 219 -12.37 19.70 -0.89
C ALA A 219 -11.30 19.58 -1.98
N ASN A 220 -11.51 18.71 -2.97
CA ASN A 220 -10.49 18.31 -3.93
C ASN A 220 -10.88 18.68 -5.37
N PHE A 221 -9.88 19.06 -6.18
CA PHE A 221 -10.06 19.39 -7.59
C PHE A 221 -10.15 18.17 -8.52
N ASP A 222 -10.07 16.95 -8.05
CA ASP A 222 -10.06 15.74 -8.89
C ASP A 222 -11.30 15.62 -9.80
N ALA A 223 -12.46 16.07 -9.31
CA ALA A 223 -13.70 16.09 -10.09
C ALA A 223 -13.72 17.17 -11.19
N TYR A 224 -12.81 18.13 -11.15
CA TYR A 224 -12.76 19.24 -12.11
C TYR A 224 -11.86 18.95 -13.33
N GLU A 225 -11.33 17.72 -13.43
CA GLU A 225 -10.49 17.37 -14.57
C GLU A 225 -11.26 17.38 -15.90
N GLU A 226 -10.61 17.99 -16.84
CA GLU A 226 -10.79 18.16 -18.28
C GLU A 226 -12.17 17.91 -18.92
N ALA A 227 -12.88 16.82 -18.63
CA ALA A 227 -14.09 16.45 -19.38
C ALA A 227 -15.35 17.17 -18.90
N PHE A 228 -15.41 17.56 -17.63
CA PHE A 228 -16.57 18.18 -17.00
C PHE A 228 -16.30 19.60 -16.51
N ALA A 229 -15.05 20.04 -16.50
CA ALA A 229 -14.71 21.36 -16.01
C ALA A 229 -15.11 22.42 -17.04
N THR A 230 -15.90 23.40 -16.60
CA THR A 230 -16.11 24.65 -17.35
C THR A 230 -14.78 25.42 -17.46
N GLU A 231 -14.69 26.33 -18.44
CA GLU A 231 -13.50 27.20 -18.55
C GLU A 231 -13.26 27.98 -17.26
N ALA A 232 -14.32 28.47 -16.60
CA ALA A 232 -14.22 29.15 -15.32
C ALA A 232 -13.63 28.25 -14.21
N ALA A 233 -14.00 26.97 -14.17
CA ALA A 233 -13.44 26.01 -13.19
C ALA A 233 -11.96 25.73 -13.47
N ARG A 234 -11.56 25.58 -14.75
CA ARG A 234 -10.15 25.43 -15.14
C ARG A 234 -9.30 26.65 -14.76
N GLN A 235 -9.81 27.86 -15.01
CA GLN A 235 -9.13 29.11 -14.63
C GLN A 235 -9.00 29.25 -13.12
N LYS A 236 -10.04 28.88 -12.36
CA LYS A 236 -10.00 28.86 -10.89
C LYS A 236 -8.93 27.90 -10.37
N MET A 237 -8.86 26.70 -10.93
CA MET A 237 -7.85 25.72 -10.56
C MET A 237 -6.42 26.21 -10.92
N ALA A 238 -6.23 26.75 -12.11
CA ALA A 238 -4.93 27.28 -12.54
C ALA A 238 -4.46 28.43 -11.64
N ALA A 239 -5.37 29.31 -11.22
CA ALA A 239 -5.06 30.39 -10.28
C ALA A 239 -4.70 29.86 -8.88
N ALA A 240 -5.40 28.84 -8.40
CA ALA A 240 -5.08 28.17 -7.12
C ALA A 240 -3.70 27.52 -7.18
N VAL A 241 -3.38 26.81 -8.27
CA VAL A 241 -2.06 26.18 -8.49
C VAL A 241 -0.95 27.24 -8.48
N ALA A 242 -1.09 28.33 -9.23
CA ALA A 242 -0.07 29.37 -9.30
C ALA A 242 0.20 30.03 -7.92
N ARG A 243 -0.85 30.26 -7.13
CA ARG A 243 -0.71 30.79 -5.75
C ARG A 243 0.00 29.77 -4.85
N ALA A 244 -0.38 28.51 -4.94
CA ALA A 244 0.18 27.44 -4.12
C ALA A 244 1.66 27.20 -4.42
N GLU A 245 2.05 27.17 -5.70
CA GLU A 245 3.46 26.95 -6.09
C GLU A 245 4.41 27.97 -5.47
N ALA A 246 4.07 29.24 -5.52
CA ALA A 246 4.86 30.31 -4.93
C ALA A 246 4.97 30.17 -3.41
N LYS A 247 3.86 29.83 -2.73
CA LYS A 247 3.79 29.69 -1.28
C LYS A 247 4.54 28.44 -0.79
N TRP A 248 4.41 27.35 -1.50
CA TRP A 248 5.09 26.09 -1.16
C TRP A 248 6.59 26.20 -1.36
N ALA A 249 7.02 26.82 -2.46
CA ALA A 249 8.43 27.10 -2.71
C ALA A 249 9.06 27.95 -1.58
N ALA A 250 8.35 28.97 -1.10
CA ALA A 250 8.81 29.80 0.02
C ALA A 250 8.94 29.02 1.35
N GLN A 251 8.21 27.93 1.51
CA GLN A 251 8.29 27.03 2.67
C GLN A 251 9.26 25.86 2.47
N GLY A 252 9.94 25.76 1.31
CA GLY A 252 10.80 24.64 0.98
C GLY A 252 10.05 23.32 0.73
N ILE A 253 8.74 23.39 0.47
CA ILE A 253 7.94 22.23 0.13
C ILE A 253 8.19 21.89 -1.34
N SER A 254 8.61 20.65 -1.60
CA SER A 254 8.84 20.16 -2.96
C SER A 254 7.52 20.09 -3.74
N ILE A 255 7.48 20.78 -4.88
CA ILE A 255 6.34 20.79 -5.78
C ILE A 255 6.62 19.77 -6.87
N THR A 256 6.00 18.62 -6.80
CA THR A 256 6.15 17.59 -7.84
C THR A 256 5.03 17.59 -8.87
N HIS A 257 3.81 17.95 -8.43
CA HIS A 257 2.65 18.22 -9.28
C HIS A 257 1.72 19.15 -8.50
N ALA A 258 1.69 20.41 -8.89
CA ALA A 258 0.74 21.36 -8.31
C ALA A 258 -0.58 21.43 -9.10
N LYS A 259 -0.67 20.72 -10.23
CA LYS A 259 -1.88 20.66 -11.05
C LYS A 259 -2.90 19.75 -10.37
N GLY A 260 -4.16 20.15 -10.35
CA GLY A 260 -5.23 19.28 -9.91
C GLY A 260 -5.25 17.98 -10.72
N GLY A 261 -5.85 16.95 -10.14
CA GLY A 261 -6.00 15.67 -10.78
C GLY A 261 -5.00 14.59 -10.34
N LEU A 262 -5.22 13.38 -10.82
CA LEU A 262 -4.39 12.23 -10.52
C LEU A 262 -3.15 12.21 -11.42
N ALA A 263 -1.96 12.17 -10.85
CA ALA A 263 -0.74 11.98 -11.63
C ALA A 263 -0.77 10.63 -12.38
N PRO A 264 -0.27 10.56 -13.63
CA PRO A 264 -0.17 9.30 -14.36
C PRO A 264 0.66 8.27 -13.58
N PHE A 265 0.03 7.15 -13.21
CA PHE A 265 0.63 6.11 -12.39
C PHE A 265 -0.21 4.84 -12.37
N PRO A 266 0.38 3.62 -12.38
CA PRO A 266 1.80 3.33 -12.56
C PRO A 266 2.29 3.50 -14.01
N ASP A 267 3.61 3.52 -14.23
CA ASP A 267 4.19 3.53 -15.58
C ASP A 267 4.79 2.14 -15.89
N PRO A 268 4.10 1.31 -16.68
CA PRO A 268 4.58 -0.04 -17.00
C PRO A 268 5.82 -0.04 -17.91
N VAL A 269 6.02 0.99 -18.72
CA VAL A 269 7.16 1.08 -19.65
C VAL A 269 8.45 1.34 -18.89
N ARG A 270 8.41 2.26 -17.94
CA ARG A 270 9.55 2.60 -17.08
C ARG A 270 9.65 1.74 -15.82
N ASN A 271 8.72 0.79 -15.64
CA ASN A 271 8.55 0.00 -14.42
C ASN A 271 8.46 0.85 -13.14
N VAL A 272 7.74 1.99 -13.22
CA VAL A 272 7.49 2.85 -12.06
C VAL A 272 6.27 2.35 -11.32
N TRP A 273 6.49 1.88 -10.09
CA TRP A 273 5.48 1.28 -9.23
C TRP A 273 5.16 2.13 -7.98
N TYR A 274 5.73 3.34 -7.89
CA TYR A 274 5.50 4.33 -6.81
C TYR A 274 5.38 5.73 -7.38
N ALA A 275 4.62 6.57 -6.70
CA ALA A 275 4.48 7.99 -7.02
C ALA A 275 4.23 8.81 -5.75
N ALA A 276 4.72 10.03 -5.74
CA ALA A 276 4.41 11.02 -4.74
C ALA A 276 4.22 12.38 -5.42
N ASP A 277 3.11 13.01 -5.17
CA ASP A 277 2.73 14.32 -5.70
C ASP A 277 1.97 15.13 -4.65
N ARG A 278 1.77 16.41 -4.93
CA ARG A 278 0.99 17.32 -4.08
C ARG A 278 -0.01 18.05 -4.95
N THR A 279 -1.26 18.11 -4.50
CA THR A 279 -2.35 18.80 -5.19
C THR A 279 -2.86 19.97 -4.34
N VAL A 280 -3.40 20.99 -5.00
CA VAL A 280 -4.08 22.08 -4.32
C VAL A 280 -5.46 21.63 -3.84
N MET A 281 -5.95 22.29 -2.79
CA MET A 281 -7.33 22.15 -2.32
C MET A 281 -8.24 23.22 -2.93
N VAL A 282 -9.53 22.97 -2.93
CA VAL A 282 -10.54 23.96 -3.31
C VAL A 282 -10.53 25.11 -2.30
N ASP A 283 -10.72 26.34 -2.77
CA ASP A 283 -10.71 27.53 -1.92
C ASP A 283 -11.70 27.38 -0.76
N GLY A 284 -11.27 27.72 0.45
CA GLY A 284 -12.04 27.60 1.67
C GLY A 284 -11.84 26.28 2.45
N PHE A 285 -11.00 25.37 1.89
CA PHE A 285 -10.60 24.15 2.56
C PHE A 285 -9.13 24.22 2.96
N ASP A 286 -8.84 24.11 4.25
CA ASP A 286 -7.49 23.98 4.80
C ASP A 286 -7.03 22.52 4.83
N THR A 287 -7.98 21.59 4.92
CA THR A 287 -7.74 20.16 5.14
C THR A 287 -8.87 19.31 4.59
N GLU A 288 -8.64 18.01 4.43
CA GLU A 288 -9.64 17.01 4.06
C GLU A 288 -10.52 16.63 5.27
N SER A 289 -11.43 17.53 5.63
CA SER A 289 -12.42 17.38 6.70
C SER A 289 -13.82 17.72 6.20
N MET A 290 -14.85 17.39 6.96
CA MET A 290 -16.25 17.60 6.56
C MET A 290 -16.63 19.07 6.36
N ASP A 291 -15.99 19.98 7.06
CA ASP A 291 -16.22 21.42 6.99
C ASP A 291 -15.04 22.22 6.41
N GLY A 292 -13.97 21.54 5.99
CA GLY A 292 -12.75 22.12 5.44
C GLY A 292 -11.83 22.77 6.45
N ARG A 293 -12.21 22.81 7.73
CA ARG A 293 -11.42 23.39 8.80
C ARG A 293 -10.52 22.35 9.42
N ARG A 294 -9.36 22.79 9.92
CA ARG A 294 -8.45 21.92 10.64
C ARG A 294 -9.13 21.17 11.78
N VAL A 295 -8.77 19.91 11.91
CA VAL A 295 -9.30 18.99 12.93
C VAL A 295 -8.24 18.58 13.95
N ALA A 296 -6.98 18.99 13.71
CA ALA A 296 -5.85 18.77 14.60
C ALA A 296 -4.82 19.93 14.48
N PRO A 297 -3.78 20.00 15.32
CA PRO A 297 -2.63 20.88 15.13
C PRO A 297 -1.90 20.60 13.80
N LEU A 298 -1.19 21.59 13.27
CA LEU A 298 -0.35 21.39 12.08
C LEU A 298 0.63 20.25 12.30
N MET A 299 0.80 19.41 11.28
CA MET A 299 1.60 18.21 11.34
C MET A 299 3.03 18.46 10.86
N GLY A 300 4.00 17.82 11.50
CA GLY A 300 5.39 17.82 11.06
C GLY A 300 6.05 19.20 11.11
N ASP A 301 6.59 19.66 9.96
CA ASP A 301 7.30 20.94 9.84
C ASP A 301 6.43 22.05 9.26
N TYR A 302 5.16 21.82 9.03
CA TYR A 302 4.24 22.81 8.45
C TYR A 302 4.03 23.99 9.38
N ARG A 303 4.09 25.20 8.80
CA ARG A 303 3.86 26.47 9.50
C ARG A 303 2.60 27.18 9.03
N ASP A 304 1.96 26.64 8.00
CA ASP A 304 0.76 27.19 7.38
C ASP A 304 -0.16 26.04 7.02
N ALA A 305 -1.47 26.30 7.00
CA ALA A 305 -2.47 25.32 6.60
C ALA A 305 -2.51 25.11 5.08
N ASP A 306 -2.18 26.15 4.29
CA ASP A 306 -2.23 26.09 2.83
C ASP A 306 -1.00 25.36 2.27
N VAL A 307 -0.93 24.06 2.49
CA VAL A 307 0.08 23.16 1.98
C VAL A 307 -0.47 22.15 0.97
N GLY A 308 -1.77 22.24 0.66
CA GLY A 308 -2.45 21.28 -0.21
C GLY A 308 -2.50 19.87 0.39
N VAL A 309 -2.67 18.88 -0.48
CA VAL A 309 -2.71 17.46 -0.11
C VAL A 309 -1.52 16.73 -0.72
N LEU A 310 -0.67 16.15 0.13
CA LEU A 310 0.34 15.20 -0.27
C LEU A 310 -0.33 13.88 -0.63
N ARG A 311 -0.03 13.31 -1.79
CA ARG A 311 -0.50 12.01 -2.24
C ARG A 311 0.67 11.09 -2.50
N MET A 312 0.74 9.98 -1.79
CA MET A 312 1.77 8.96 -1.96
C MET A 312 1.12 7.63 -2.30
N ARG A 313 1.69 6.90 -3.25
CA ARG A 313 1.16 5.61 -3.71
C ARG A 313 2.29 4.68 -4.07
N SER A 314 2.18 3.41 -3.69
CA SER A 314 3.06 2.35 -4.20
C SER A 314 2.27 1.07 -4.42
N MET A 315 2.47 0.47 -5.60
CA MET A 315 1.91 -0.82 -5.93
C MET A 315 2.64 -1.94 -5.17
N PRO A 316 1.93 -2.97 -4.73
CA PRO A 316 0.50 -3.21 -4.92
C PRO A 316 -0.36 -2.79 -3.72
N ASN A 317 0.18 -2.20 -2.63
CA ASN A 317 -0.54 -2.25 -1.36
C ASN A 317 -0.62 -0.94 -0.55
N PHE A 318 -0.25 0.21 -1.13
CA PHE A 318 -0.20 1.43 -0.33
C PHE A 318 -0.66 2.66 -1.08
N TRP A 319 -1.48 3.48 -0.42
CA TRP A 319 -1.69 4.90 -0.73
C TRP A 319 -1.85 5.73 0.53
N LEU A 320 -1.63 7.03 0.40
CA LEU A 320 -1.72 7.99 1.49
C LEU A 320 -2.17 9.35 0.95
N HIS A 321 -3.02 10.02 1.71
CA HIS A 321 -3.33 11.44 1.61
C HIS A 321 -2.85 12.14 2.88
N GLY A 322 -2.08 13.23 2.72
CA GLY A 322 -1.56 14.02 3.82
C GLY A 322 -1.99 15.47 3.70
N SER A 323 -2.92 15.89 4.55
CA SER A 323 -3.33 17.29 4.73
C SER A 323 -2.38 18.03 5.66
N CYS A 324 -2.65 19.30 5.97
CA CYS A 324 -1.78 20.13 6.81
C CYS A 324 -1.71 19.65 8.28
N ASP A 325 -2.75 18.99 8.78
CA ASP A 325 -2.97 18.67 10.20
C ASP A 325 -3.10 17.17 10.47
N HIS A 326 -3.36 16.38 9.44
CA HIS A 326 -3.45 14.93 9.57
C HIS A 326 -3.09 14.23 8.25
N ALA A 327 -2.90 12.92 8.32
CA ALA A 327 -2.78 12.10 7.14
C ALA A 327 -3.60 10.82 7.30
N VAL A 328 -4.11 10.31 6.18
CA VAL A 328 -4.78 9.03 6.12
C VAL A 328 -4.08 8.13 5.13
N ALA A 329 -3.60 6.99 5.61
CA ALA A 329 -2.92 5.99 4.80
C ALA A 329 -3.73 4.71 4.74
N ALA A 330 -3.68 4.02 3.60
CA ALA A 330 -4.30 2.71 3.44
C ALA A 330 -3.26 1.66 3.05
N ARG A 331 -3.33 0.51 3.71
CA ARG A 331 -2.60 -0.71 3.37
C ARG A 331 -3.58 -1.78 2.93
N LEU A 332 -3.42 -2.26 1.70
CA LEU A 332 -4.22 -3.36 1.15
C LEU A 332 -3.49 -4.68 1.34
N LEU A 333 -4.26 -5.74 1.57
CA LEU A 333 -3.79 -7.13 1.47
C LEU A 333 -4.89 -7.98 0.83
N PRO A 334 -4.54 -8.87 -0.11
CA PRO A 334 -5.50 -9.81 -0.67
C PRO A 334 -5.89 -10.82 0.41
N ALA A 335 -7.17 -11.07 0.55
CA ALA A 335 -7.75 -12.02 1.50
C ALA A 335 -8.53 -13.15 0.80
N GLY A 336 -8.32 -13.31 -0.48
CA GLY A 336 -8.93 -14.28 -1.37
C GLY A 336 -9.28 -13.67 -2.73
N PRO A 337 -9.70 -14.48 -3.71
CA PRO A 337 -10.01 -14.00 -5.07
C PRO A 337 -11.07 -12.90 -5.11
N ARG A 338 -11.96 -12.84 -4.13
CA ARG A 338 -13.09 -11.89 -4.05
C ARG A 338 -13.12 -11.10 -2.75
N LYS A 339 -11.99 -11.01 -2.07
CA LYS A 339 -11.91 -10.34 -0.78
C LYS A 339 -10.58 -9.61 -0.63
N THR A 340 -10.65 -8.38 -0.15
CA THR A 340 -9.49 -7.53 0.13
C THR A 340 -9.61 -7.01 1.56
N SER A 341 -8.54 -7.13 2.34
CA SER A 341 -8.40 -6.46 3.64
C SER A 341 -7.76 -5.11 3.43
N VAL A 342 -8.34 -4.06 3.99
CA VAL A 342 -7.80 -2.70 3.96
C VAL A 342 -7.66 -2.17 5.37
N ARG A 343 -6.44 -1.83 5.76
CA ARG A 343 -6.17 -1.13 7.02
C ARG A 343 -5.92 0.33 6.75
N ALA A 344 -6.74 1.19 7.33
CA ALA A 344 -6.58 2.63 7.28
C ALA A 344 -5.99 3.17 8.59
N TYR A 345 -5.00 4.06 8.46
CA TYR A 345 -4.29 4.72 9.55
C TYR A 345 -4.60 6.21 9.52
N TRP A 346 -5.08 6.77 10.60
CA TRP A 346 -5.14 8.22 10.80
C TRP A 346 -3.94 8.67 11.62
N LEU A 347 -3.15 9.56 11.06
CA LEU A 347 -1.95 10.10 11.69
C LEU A 347 -2.14 11.59 11.98
N VAL A 348 -1.66 12.01 13.14
CA VAL A 348 -1.63 13.41 13.59
C VAL A 348 -0.24 13.78 14.09
N ASP A 349 0.00 15.05 14.42
CA ASP A 349 1.27 15.46 15.04
C ASP A 349 1.52 14.65 16.33
N ARG A 350 2.79 14.34 16.59
CA ARG A 350 3.18 13.52 17.76
C ARG A 350 2.73 14.09 19.10
N ASN A 351 2.62 15.42 19.20
CA ASN A 351 2.27 16.11 20.41
C ASN A 351 0.75 16.28 20.58
N ALA A 352 -0.02 16.03 19.53
CA ALA A 352 -1.48 16.16 19.57
C ALA A 352 -2.10 15.12 20.51
N ARG A 353 -3.02 15.57 21.37
CA ARG A 353 -3.70 14.76 22.37
C ARG A 353 -5.18 14.65 22.03
N GLU A 354 -5.69 13.42 22.05
CA GLU A 354 -7.11 13.16 21.88
C GLU A 354 -7.90 13.81 23.02
N GLY A 355 -9.03 14.43 22.66
CA GLY A 355 -9.88 15.14 23.59
C GLY A 355 -9.49 16.62 23.80
N ASP A 356 -8.20 16.94 23.73
CA ASP A 356 -7.70 18.32 23.91
C ASP A 356 -7.42 18.99 22.54
N ASP A 357 -6.57 18.37 21.73
CA ASP A 357 -6.05 18.95 20.49
C ASP A 357 -6.79 18.45 19.26
N TYR A 358 -7.38 17.25 19.31
CA TYR A 358 -8.26 16.68 18.28
C TYR A 358 -9.32 15.76 18.90
N GLN A 359 -10.39 15.53 18.14
CA GLN A 359 -11.48 14.61 18.50
C GLN A 359 -11.73 13.66 17.33
N LEU A 360 -11.88 12.36 17.62
CA LEU A 360 -12.08 11.33 16.60
C LEU A 360 -13.36 11.57 15.79
N GLU A 361 -14.42 12.11 16.42
CA GLU A 361 -15.70 12.46 15.80
C GLU A 361 -15.57 13.54 14.72
N ARG A 362 -14.48 14.31 14.73
CA ARG A 362 -14.16 15.28 13.67
C ARG A 362 -13.08 14.81 12.71
N LEU A 363 -12.12 14.03 13.21
CA LEU A 363 -10.98 13.55 12.44
C LEU A 363 -11.36 12.45 11.46
N LEU A 364 -12.20 11.49 11.86
CA LEU A 364 -12.47 10.30 11.07
C LEU A 364 -13.46 10.49 9.91
N PRO A 365 -14.58 11.24 10.07
CA PRO A 365 -15.74 11.11 9.20
C PRO A 365 -15.48 11.33 7.72
N PHE A 366 -14.59 12.24 7.35
CA PHE A 366 -14.32 12.54 5.93
C PHE A 366 -13.81 11.31 5.17
N TRP A 367 -12.77 10.67 5.70
CA TRP A 367 -12.16 9.50 5.07
C TRP A 367 -12.88 8.20 5.39
N ASP A 368 -13.46 8.05 6.58
CA ASP A 368 -14.23 6.85 6.91
C ASP A 368 -15.48 6.73 6.03
N LEU A 369 -16.18 7.85 5.81
CA LEU A 369 -17.32 7.91 4.89
C LEU A 369 -16.87 7.65 3.44
N THR A 370 -15.80 8.28 2.97
CA THR A 370 -15.28 8.10 1.61
C THR A 370 -14.89 6.64 1.37
N ASN A 371 -14.12 6.06 2.29
CA ASN A 371 -13.71 4.66 2.24
C ASN A 371 -14.92 3.70 2.20
N THR A 372 -15.90 3.92 3.08
CA THR A 372 -17.10 3.07 3.13
C THR A 372 -17.91 3.13 1.83
N GLN A 373 -18.04 4.32 1.24
CA GLN A 373 -18.68 4.49 -0.06
C GLN A 373 -17.93 3.76 -1.17
N ASP A 374 -16.59 3.83 -1.19
CA ASP A 374 -15.75 3.11 -2.14
C ASP A 374 -15.89 1.59 -2.00
N TRP A 375 -15.90 1.07 -0.77
CA TRP A 375 -16.02 -0.37 -0.53
C TRP A 375 -17.37 -0.91 -0.99
N GLU A 376 -18.45 -0.14 -0.84
CA GLU A 376 -19.76 -0.52 -1.38
C GLU A 376 -19.78 -0.53 -2.91
N ILE A 377 -19.14 0.44 -3.57
CA ILE A 377 -19.01 0.45 -5.05
C ILE A 377 -18.22 -0.77 -5.51
N CYS A 378 -17.06 -1.04 -4.91
CA CYS A 378 -16.22 -2.19 -5.24
C CYS A 378 -16.97 -3.52 -5.06
N LYS A 379 -17.75 -3.66 -4.01
CA LYS A 379 -18.60 -4.83 -3.74
C LYS A 379 -19.67 -5.01 -4.83
N TRP A 380 -20.34 -3.92 -5.24
CA TRP A 380 -21.33 -4.01 -6.31
C TRP A 380 -20.68 -4.31 -7.66
N GLN A 381 -19.51 -3.75 -7.93
CA GLN A 381 -18.73 -4.06 -9.11
C GLN A 381 -18.32 -5.55 -9.13
N GLN A 382 -17.85 -6.12 -8.01
CA GLN A 382 -17.53 -7.55 -7.91
C GLN A 382 -18.75 -8.41 -8.24
N LYS A 383 -19.92 -8.08 -7.70
CA LYS A 383 -21.16 -8.82 -8.01
C LYS A 383 -21.52 -8.76 -9.50
N GLY A 384 -21.32 -7.60 -10.13
CA GLY A 384 -21.53 -7.43 -11.57
C GLY A 384 -20.54 -8.26 -12.39
N VAL A 385 -19.27 -8.22 -12.03
CA VAL A 385 -18.19 -9.00 -12.68
C VAL A 385 -18.39 -10.51 -12.52
N ASP A 386 -18.95 -10.95 -11.41
CA ASP A 386 -19.28 -12.39 -11.18
C ASP A 386 -20.40 -12.89 -12.07
N SER A 387 -21.20 -12.01 -12.64
CA SER A 387 -22.29 -12.38 -13.55
C SER A 387 -21.78 -13.01 -14.84
N ILE A 388 -22.51 -14.01 -15.35
CA ILE A 388 -22.25 -14.60 -16.67
C ILE A 388 -22.46 -13.59 -17.82
N GLY A 389 -23.19 -12.53 -17.57
CA GLY A 389 -23.45 -11.44 -18.54
C GLY A 389 -22.37 -10.35 -18.52
N TYR A 390 -21.31 -10.49 -17.71
CA TYR A 390 -20.25 -9.49 -17.69
C TYR A 390 -19.37 -9.59 -18.94
N GLU A 391 -19.22 -8.46 -19.61
CA GLU A 391 -18.22 -8.24 -20.66
C GLU A 391 -17.40 -6.98 -20.35
N PRO A 392 -16.06 -7.00 -20.57
CA PRO A 392 -15.22 -5.83 -20.33
C PRO A 392 -15.64 -4.63 -21.18
N GLY A 393 -16.03 -3.55 -20.52
CA GLY A 393 -16.37 -2.28 -21.20
C GLY A 393 -15.14 -1.45 -21.56
N PRO A 394 -15.30 -0.44 -22.44
CA PRO A 394 -14.24 0.51 -22.76
C PRO A 394 -13.97 1.44 -21.58
N LEU A 395 -12.70 1.76 -21.34
CA LEU A 395 -12.25 2.74 -20.37
C LEU A 395 -12.24 4.15 -20.98
N SER A 396 -12.66 5.14 -20.21
CA SER A 396 -12.57 6.54 -20.61
C SER A 396 -11.10 6.99 -20.70
N GLN A 397 -10.65 7.36 -21.89
CA GLN A 397 -9.30 7.87 -22.10
C GLN A 397 -9.01 9.16 -21.31
N ARG A 398 -10.04 9.89 -20.90
CA ARG A 398 -9.90 11.16 -20.17
C ARG A 398 -9.99 10.99 -18.66
N LYS A 399 -10.75 9.99 -18.17
CA LYS A 399 -11.02 9.82 -16.75
C LYS A 399 -10.41 8.56 -16.16
N GLU A 400 -10.24 7.51 -16.99
CA GLU A 400 -9.77 6.20 -16.53
C GLU A 400 -8.40 5.79 -17.12
N TYR A 401 -7.62 6.78 -17.60
CA TYR A 401 -6.28 6.53 -18.15
C TYR A 401 -5.33 5.90 -17.11
N ASN A 402 -5.53 6.18 -15.83
CA ASN A 402 -4.77 5.56 -14.75
C ASN A 402 -5.27 4.14 -14.43
N VAL A 403 -6.55 3.84 -14.64
CA VAL A 403 -7.06 2.46 -14.59
C VAL A 403 -6.41 1.64 -15.69
N ASP A 404 -6.37 2.16 -16.93
CA ASP A 404 -5.66 1.52 -18.04
C ASP A 404 -4.16 1.32 -17.74
N ALA A 405 -3.51 2.32 -17.16
CA ALA A 405 -2.11 2.24 -16.76
C ALA A 405 -1.88 1.17 -15.67
N PHE A 406 -2.76 1.07 -14.69
CA PHE A 406 -2.74 0.03 -13.67
C PHE A 406 -2.90 -1.37 -14.29
N ILE A 407 -3.87 -1.56 -15.16
CA ILE A 407 -4.10 -2.85 -15.83
C ILE A 407 -2.88 -3.25 -16.67
N ARG A 408 -2.29 -2.32 -17.42
CA ARG A 408 -1.05 -2.58 -18.18
C ARG A 408 0.13 -2.93 -17.29
N TRP A 409 0.29 -2.23 -16.16
CA TRP A 409 1.30 -2.58 -15.15
C TRP A 409 1.06 -3.98 -14.60
N TYR A 410 -0.16 -4.29 -14.18
CA TYR A 410 -0.54 -5.61 -13.68
C TYR A 410 -0.18 -6.72 -14.67
N LEU A 411 -0.61 -6.59 -15.92
CA LEU A 411 -0.30 -7.58 -16.97
C LEU A 411 1.20 -7.69 -17.23
N SER A 412 1.96 -6.60 -17.16
CA SER A 412 3.41 -6.63 -17.31
C SER A 412 4.11 -7.39 -16.17
N GLN A 413 3.63 -7.21 -14.92
CA GLN A 413 4.16 -7.96 -13.78
C GLN A 413 3.87 -9.46 -13.90
N MET A 414 2.66 -9.82 -14.29
CA MET A 414 2.28 -11.23 -14.48
C MET A 414 3.09 -11.92 -15.58
N ARG A 415 3.32 -11.26 -16.72
CA ARG A 415 4.16 -11.77 -17.81
C ARG A 415 5.63 -11.90 -17.42
N GLY A 416 6.20 -10.89 -16.78
CA GLY A 416 7.59 -10.92 -16.31
C GLY A 416 7.83 -11.93 -15.18
N GLY A 417 6.78 -12.33 -14.44
CA GLY A 417 6.82 -13.43 -13.48
C GLY A 417 6.85 -14.80 -14.14
N SER A 418 6.14 -14.97 -15.26
CA SER A 418 6.19 -16.18 -16.09
C SER A 418 7.61 -16.45 -16.64
N GLU A 419 8.28 -15.41 -17.15
CA GLU A 419 9.66 -15.52 -17.65
C GLU A 419 10.66 -15.85 -16.52
N ARG A 420 10.51 -15.27 -15.33
CA ARG A 420 11.36 -15.55 -14.16
C ARG A 420 11.11 -16.95 -13.58
N GLY A 421 9.87 -17.44 -13.58
CA GLY A 421 9.51 -18.79 -13.16
C GLY A 421 10.13 -19.88 -14.04
N ASN A 422 10.25 -19.63 -15.32
CA ASN A 422 10.91 -20.54 -16.29
C ASN A 422 12.44 -20.54 -16.16
N ALA A 423 13.04 -19.46 -15.63
CA ALA A 423 14.49 -19.36 -15.40
C ALA A 423 14.94 -19.97 -14.05
N ALA A 424 14.02 -20.20 -13.12
CA ALA A 424 14.31 -20.62 -11.74
C ALA A 424 14.04 -22.11 -11.47
N SER A 425 14.30 -23.02 -12.44
CA SER A 425 14.37 -24.45 -12.15
C SER A 425 15.70 -25.03 -12.65
N PRO A 426 16.66 -25.21 -11.73
CA PRO A 426 17.16 -26.54 -11.52
C PRO A 426 17.18 -26.92 -10.04
N LEU A 427 16.13 -27.58 -9.57
CA LEU A 427 16.27 -28.48 -8.44
C LEU A 427 17.18 -29.62 -8.86
N THR A 428 18.47 -29.46 -8.60
CA THR A 428 19.44 -30.55 -8.65
C THR A 428 18.95 -31.64 -7.72
N ARG A 429 18.58 -32.78 -8.27
CA ARG A 429 18.38 -34.00 -7.52
C ARG A 429 19.71 -34.35 -6.84
N VAL A 430 19.71 -34.33 -5.52
CA VAL A 430 20.74 -35.03 -4.75
C VAL A 430 20.30 -36.49 -4.69
N ALA A 431 21.17 -37.36 -5.25
CA ALA A 431 21.06 -38.81 -5.17
C ALA A 431 21.30 -39.30 -3.76
#